data_d9c5b41c9f1a8168e7e847ac35fab862
#
_entry.id   d9c5b41c9f1a8168e7e847ac35fab862
#
_cell.length_a   1.000
_cell.length_b   1.000
_cell.length_c   1.000
_cell.angle_alpha   90.00
_cell.angle_beta   90.00
_cell.angle_gamma   90.00
#
_symmetry.space_group_name_H-M   'P 1'
#
loop_
_entity.id
_entity.type
_entity.pdbx_description
1 polymer ?
#
loop_
_entity_poly.entity_id
_entity_poly.type
_entity_poly.pdbx_seq_one_letter_code
_entity_poly.pdbx_strand_id
1 'polypeptide(L)'
;MTQRKKTGRLPAPGGSRPPLSRAEAWREVGLAVAVLWAVLGGACFVTGAQWVYDSWGTSLNAALIIDVIFLAGVLVVIGFVWWRQRLHGEGLRELGWGRPTRGAAVAVAVVYGLAWVAMSYARGGNPLAWSWQRPIMMGVGVILAFGEEIAVRGLILDRLERCGTGRLVQIVTTGAVMGVYHGVVGHHVWPSYMISSFVLFGLLSALYMYGRRSLTPPLIAHAMTHFLGDPTLMRGILYGVAFAG
;
A
#
# COMPACT_ATOMS: atom_id res chain seq x y z
N MET A 1 -23.93 -22.39 -40.66
CA MET A 1 -23.51 -22.02 -39.28
C MET A 1 -22.37 -21.02 -39.36
N THR A 2 -22.69 -19.73 -39.26
CA THR A 2 -21.74 -18.63 -39.41
C THR A 2 -21.28 -18.18 -38.01
N GLN A 3 -20.04 -18.51 -37.62
CA GLN A 3 -19.41 -18.02 -36.39
C GLN A 3 -19.17 -16.50 -36.52
N ARG A 4 -19.93 -15.72 -35.74
CA ARG A 4 -19.68 -14.31 -35.55
C ARG A 4 -18.37 -14.13 -34.76
N LYS A 5 -17.28 -13.76 -35.45
CA LYS A 5 -16.05 -13.26 -34.83
C LYS A 5 -16.41 -12.09 -33.91
N LYS A 6 -16.39 -12.30 -32.59
CA LYS A 6 -16.41 -11.20 -31.60
C LYS A 6 -15.12 -10.40 -31.82
N THR A 7 -15.21 -9.31 -32.56
CA THR A 7 -14.15 -8.30 -32.62
C THR A 7 -14.03 -7.68 -31.23
N GLY A 8 -12.97 -8.06 -30.54
CA GLY A 8 -12.63 -7.51 -29.21
C GLY A 8 -12.23 -6.03 -29.30
N ARG A 9 -13.21 -5.15 -29.47
CA ARG A 9 -13.01 -3.72 -29.18
C ARG A 9 -12.87 -3.57 -27.68
N LEU A 10 -11.70 -3.16 -27.24
CA LEU A 10 -11.51 -2.66 -25.87
C LEU A 10 -12.55 -1.55 -25.64
N PRO A 11 -13.26 -1.57 -24.51
CA PRO A 11 -14.23 -0.52 -24.20
C PRO A 11 -13.53 0.85 -24.20
N ALA A 12 -14.25 1.86 -24.72
CA ALA A 12 -13.75 3.23 -24.78
C ALA A 12 -13.31 3.69 -23.36
N PRO A 13 -12.23 4.47 -23.25
CA PRO A 13 -11.78 5.00 -21.95
C PRO A 13 -12.87 5.86 -21.32
N GLY A 14 -13.45 5.42 -20.21
CA GLY A 14 -14.51 6.14 -19.49
C GLY A 14 -15.91 5.51 -19.56
N GLY A 15 -16.09 4.39 -20.26
CA GLY A 15 -17.35 3.62 -20.20
C GLY A 15 -17.62 3.12 -18.78
N SER A 16 -18.87 3.24 -18.30
CA SER A 16 -19.27 2.70 -16.99
C SER A 16 -19.04 1.19 -16.98
N ARG A 17 -18.16 0.72 -16.11
CA ARG A 17 -17.94 -0.73 -15.93
C ARG A 17 -19.20 -1.38 -15.38
N PRO A 18 -19.47 -2.65 -15.74
CA PRO A 18 -20.65 -3.33 -15.25
C PRO A 18 -20.65 -3.36 -13.70
N PRO A 19 -21.82 -3.13 -13.08
CA PRO A 19 -21.94 -3.26 -11.63
C PRO A 19 -21.62 -4.70 -11.21
N LEU A 20 -21.08 -4.85 -10.01
CA LEU A 20 -20.89 -6.13 -9.35
C LEU A 20 -22.06 -6.39 -8.39
N SER A 21 -22.45 -7.65 -8.22
CA SER A 21 -23.28 -8.01 -7.11
C SER A 21 -22.52 -7.79 -5.79
N ARG A 22 -23.25 -7.53 -4.69
CA ARG A 22 -22.62 -7.37 -3.37
C ARG A 22 -21.78 -8.59 -2.98
N ALA A 23 -22.31 -9.78 -3.22
CA ALA A 23 -21.62 -11.03 -2.90
C ALA A 23 -20.30 -11.17 -3.65
N GLU A 24 -20.28 -10.87 -4.96
CA GLU A 24 -19.05 -10.90 -5.77
C GLU A 24 -18.04 -9.86 -5.30
N ALA A 25 -18.47 -8.62 -5.06
CA ALA A 25 -17.59 -7.54 -4.60
C ALA A 25 -16.94 -7.89 -3.26
N TRP A 26 -17.73 -8.34 -2.26
CA TRP A 26 -17.20 -8.70 -0.95
C TRP A 26 -16.33 -9.96 -0.99
N ARG A 27 -16.60 -10.91 -1.88
CA ARG A 27 -15.71 -12.05 -2.12
C ARG A 27 -14.35 -11.59 -2.67
N GLU A 28 -14.34 -10.67 -3.65
CA GLU A 28 -13.11 -10.09 -4.19
C GLU A 28 -12.34 -9.30 -3.13
N VAL A 29 -13.03 -8.50 -2.33
CA VAL A 29 -12.45 -7.77 -1.20
C VAL A 29 -11.85 -8.74 -0.18
N GLY A 30 -12.59 -9.76 0.23
CA GLY A 30 -12.12 -10.77 1.18
C GLY A 30 -10.87 -11.50 0.68
N LEU A 31 -10.84 -11.87 -0.61
CA LEU A 31 -9.68 -12.49 -1.23
C LEU A 31 -8.47 -11.55 -1.27
N ALA A 32 -8.66 -10.27 -1.64
CA ALA A 32 -7.59 -9.27 -1.64
C ALA A 32 -7.02 -9.04 -0.23
N VAL A 33 -7.89 -8.96 0.78
CA VAL A 33 -7.50 -8.83 2.19
C VAL A 33 -6.73 -10.05 2.66
N ALA A 34 -7.22 -11.26 2.34
CA ALA A 34 -6.56 -12.50 2.73
C ALA A 34 -5.15 -12.60 2.13
N VAL A 35 -4.98 -12.26 0.85
CA VAL A 35 -3.66 -12.26 0.19
C VAL A 35 -2.75 -11.20 0.82
N LEU A 36 -3.25 -9.97 1.01
CA LEU A 36 -2.48 -8.88 1.62
C LEU A 36 -1.97 -9.29 3.01
N TRP A 37 -2.86 -9.81 3.86
CA TRP A 37 -2.51 -10.17 5.23
C TRP A 37 -1.65 -11.43 5.31
N ALA A 38 -1.94 -12.46 4.51
CA ALA A 38 -1.15 -13.69 4.52
C ALA A 38 0.28 -13.44 4.01
N VAL A 39 0.42 -12.67 2.94
CA VAL A 39 1.73 -12.44 2.31
C VAL A 39 2.56 -11.42 3.10
N LEU A 40 2.02 -10.24 3.36
CA LEU A 40 2.78 -9.19 4.06
C LEU A 40 2.81 -9.42 5.58
N GLY A 41 1.74 -9.92 6.17
CA GLY A 41 1.74 -10.37 7.58
C GLY A 41 2.65 -11.57 7.79
N GLY A 42 2.71 -12.51 6.83
CA GLY A 42 3.68 -13.60 6.81
C GLY A 42 5.12 -13.10 6.70
N ALA A 43 5.39 -12.10 5.87
CA ALA A 43 6.69 -11.43 5.80
C ALA A 43 7.09 -10.84 7.17
N CYS A 44 6.14 -10.22 7.90
CA CYS A 44 6.40 -9.72 9.25
C CYS A 44 6.75 -10.84 10.22
N PHE A 45 6.03 -11.95 10.18
CA PHE A 45 6.30 -13.10 11.03
C PHE A 45 7.70 -13.65 10.78
N VAL A 46 8.10 -13.78 9.52
CA VAL A 46 9.44 -14.25 9.15
C VAL A 46 10.52 -13.25 9.54
N THR A 47 10.32 -11.96 9.29
CA THR A 47 11.32 -10.92 9.59
C THR A 47 11.43 -10.61 11.08
N GLY A 48 10.40 -10.86 11.86
CA GLY A 48 10.43 -10.79 13.32
C GLY A 48 11.08 -11.99 13.98
N ALA A 49 11.49 -12.99 13.21
CA ALA A 49 12.12 -14.18 13.76
C ALA A 49 13.51 -13.87 14.31
N GLN A 50 13.85 -14.50 15.44
CA GLN A 50 15.11 -14.28 16.15
C GLN A 50 16.35 -14.52 15.26
N TRP A 51 16.27 -15.46 14.30
CA TRP A 51 17.41 -15.78 13.42
C TRP A 51 17.92 -14.57 12.60
N VAL A 52 17.05 -13.62 12.26
CA VAL A 52 17.47 -12.39 11.54
C VAL A 52 18.41 -11.57 12.41
N TYR A 53 18.09 -11.46 13.69
CA TYR A 53 18.90 -10.69 14.64
C TYR A 53 20.14 -11.46 15.07
N ASP A 54 20.05 -12.76 15.24
CA ASP A 54 21.20 -13.62 15.60
C ASP A 54 22.24 -13.68 14.48
N SER A 55 21.78 -13.69 13.21
CA SER A 55 22.66 -13.80 12.05
C SER A 55 23.27 -12.46 11.63
N TRP A 56 22.49 -11.37 11.73
CA TRP A 56 22.84 -10.06 11.15
C TRP A 56 22.86 -8.93 12.19
N GLY A 57 22.42 -9.20 13.40
CA GLY A 57 22.29 -8.22 14.48
C GLY A 57 21.33 -7.09 14.14
N THR A 58 21.55 -5.91 14.74
CA THR A 58 20.77 -4.70 14.49
C THR A 58 21.43 -3.78 13.45
N SER A 59 22.24 -4.35 12.57
CA SER A 59 22.94 -3.61 11.51
C SER A 59 21.99 -3.18 10.37
N LEU A 60 22.46 -2.27 9.51
CA LEU A 60 21.75 -1.91 8.29
C LEU A 60 21.53 -3.11 7.35
N ASN A 61 22.39 -4.13 7.41
CA ASN A 61 22.19 -5.37 6.65
C ASN A 61 20.98 -6.15 7.14
N ALA A 62 20.69 -6.18 8.43
CA ALA A 62 19.47 -6.78 8.97
C ALA A 62 18.23 -6.03 8.48
N ALA A 63 18.25 -4.70 8.51
CA ALA A 63 17.18 -3.87 7.98
C ALA A 63 16.96 -4.10 6.49
N LEU A 64 18.04 -4.25 5.70
CA LEU A 64 17.96 -4.53 4.27
C LEU A 64 17.36 -5.92 3.98
N ILE A 65 17.72 -6.95 4.77
CA ILE A 65 17.12 -8.29 4.63
C ILE A 65 15.62 -8.24 4.88
N ILE A 66 15.20 -7.54 5.92
CA ILE A 66 13.78 -7.30 6.22
C ILE A 66 13.08 -6.70 4.99
N ASP A 67 13.66 -5.65 4.40
CA ASP A 67 13.09 -5.00 3.23
C ASP A 67 13.04 -5.89 1.98
N VAL A 68 14.04 -6.73 1.76
CA VAL A 68 14.04 -7.71 0.64
C VAL A 68 12.91 -8.73 0.81
N ILE A 69 12.67 -9.22 2.03
CA ILE A 69 11.55 -10.13 2.31
C ILE A 69 10.22 -9.43 2.05
N PHE A 70 10.05 -8.17 2.49
CA PHE A 70 8.87 -7.38 2.18
C PHE A 70 8.72 -7.11 0.68
N LEU A 71 9.82 -6.85 -0.02
CA LEU A 71 9.80 -6.69 -1.48
C LEU A 71 9.26 -7.94 -2.17
N ALA A 72 9.74 -9.11 -1.79
CA ALA A 72 9.21 -10.36 -2.33
C ALA A 72 7.70 -10.49 -2.07
N GLY A 73 7.26 -10.19 -0.85
CA GLY A 73 5.83 -10.20 -0.49
C GLY A 73 4.99 -9.23 -1.33
N VAL A 74 5.44 -7.99 -1.45
CA VAL A 74 4.67 -6.99 -2.22
C VAL A 74 4.63 -7.29 -3.71
N LEU A 75 5.67 -7.90 -4.28
CA LEU A 75 5.63 -8.35 -5.67
C LEU A 75 4.58 -9.44 -5.89
N VAL A 76 4.36 -10.34 -4.91
CA VAL A 76 3.25 -11.30 -4.93
C VAL A 76 1.91 -10.57 -4.90
N VAL A 77 1.74 -9.55 -4.04
CA VAL A 77 0.52 -8.74 -3.99
C VAL A 77 0.26 -8.03 -5.32
N ILE A 78 1.28 -7.40 -5.91
CA ILE A 78 1.18 -6.74 -7.23
C ILE A 78 0.78 -7.76 -8.30
N GLY A 79 1.43 -8.92 -8.33
CA GLY A 79 1.10 -10.01 -9.25
C GLY A 79 -0.34 -10.51 -9.09
N PHE A 80 -0.80 -10.65 -7.85
CA PHE A 80 -2.19 -11.00 -7.53
C PHE A 80 -3.18 -9.95 -8.06
N VAL A 81 -2.96 -8.66 -7.79
CA VAL A 81 -3.82 -7.57 -8.29
C VAL A 81 -3.85 -7.57 -9.82
N TRP A 82 -2.68 -7.69 -10.46
CA TRP A 82 -2.59 -7.79 -11.91
C TRP A 82 -3.37 -8.98 -12.46
N TRP A 83 -3.22 -10.16 -11.87
CA TRP A 83 -3.95 -11.37 -12.26
C TRP A 83 -5.46 -11.17 -12.12
N ARG A 84 -5.94 -10.61 -10.99
CA ARG A 84 -7.38 -10.33 -10.79
C ARG A 84 -7.92 -9.37 -11.85
N GLN A 85 -7.18 -8.32 -12.19
CA GLN A 85 -7.59 -7.40 -13.24
C GLN A 85 -7.68 -8.07 -14.61
N ARG A 86 -6.71 -8.92 -14.93
CA ARG A 86 -6.73 -9.66 -16.20
C ARG A 86 -7.92 -10.61 -16.32
N LEU A 87 -8.32 -11.26 -15.23
CA LEU A 87 -9.52 -12.12 -15.23
C LEU A 87 -10.81 -11.33 -15.54
N HIS A 88 -10.85 -10.06 -15.22
CA HIS A 88 -11.97 -9.18 -15.52
C HIS A 88 -11.80 -8.43 -16.87
N GLY A 89 -10.72 -8.66 -17.61
CA GLY A 89 -10.40 -7.93 -18.84
C GLY A 89 -10.03 -6.47 -18.58
N GLU A 90 -9.57 -6.15 -17.39
CA GLU A 90 -9.24 -4.81 -16.91
C GLU A 90 -7.71 -4.62 -16.86
N GLY A 91 -7.25 -3.36 -16.82
CA GLY A 91 -5.84 -2.98 -16.70
C GLY A 91 -5.59 -2.06 -15.50
N LEU A 92 -4.39 -1.51 -15.40
CA LEU A 92 -4.00 -0.62 -14.29
C LEU A 92 -4.75 0.72 -14.31
N ARG A 93 -5.20 1.18 -15.47
CA ARG A 93 -5.97 2.43 -15.60
C ARG A 93 -7.31 2.33 -14.88
N GLU A 94 -7.93 1.16 -14.88
CA GLU A 94 -9.17 0.86 -14.17
C GLU A 94 -9.00 0.93 -12.66
N LEU A 95 -7.79 0.66 -12.15
CA LEU A 95 -7.42 0.84 -10.75
C LEU A 95 -7.16 2.30 -10.35
N GLY A 96 -7.12 3.23 -11.33
CA GLY A 96 -6.84 4.65 -11.09
C GLY A 96 -5.42 5.08 -11.48
N TRP A 97 -4.59 4.17 -12.01
CA TRP A 97 -3.27 4.52 -12.52
C TRP A 97 -3.37 5.39 -13.77
N GLY A 98 -2.62 6.50 -13.77
CA GLY A 98 -2.62 7.44 -14.90
C GLY A 98 -3.95 8.17 -15.15
N ARG A 99 -4.89 8.13 -14.20
CA ARG A 99 -6.11 8.95 -14.27
C ARG A 99 -5.79 10.41 -13.98
N PRO A 100 -6.47 11.35 -14.67
CA PRO A 100 -6.40 12.77 -14.33
C PRO A 100 -6.79 13.00 -12.87
N THR A 101 -6.00 13.81 -12.16
CA THR A 101 -6.25 14.14 -10.75
C THR A 101 -6.45 15.64 -10.54
N ARG A 102 -6.94 16.01 -9.36
CA ARG A 102 -7.02 17.43 -8.94
C ARG A 102 -5.65 17.88 -8.44
N GLY A 103 -5.17 19.02 -8.90
CA GLY A 103 -3.90 19.61 -8.43
C GLY A 103 -3.88 19.79 -6.90
N ALA A 104 -5.01 20.23 -6.31
CA ALA A 104 -5.13 20.35 -4.86
C ALA A 104 -4.93 19.02 -4.11
N ALA A 105 -5.34 17.88 -4.69
CA ALA A 105 -5.11 16.57 -4.06
C ALA A 105 -3.60 16.22 -4.07
N VAL A 106 -2.89 16.58 -5.15
CA VAL A 106 -1.43 16.41 -5.22
C VAL A 106 -0.74 17.32 -4.21
N ALA A 107 -1.16 18.58 -4.11
CA ALA A 107 -0.60 19.51 -3.12
C ALA A 107 -0.78 18.98 -1.68
N VAL A 108 -1.96 18.48 -1.32
CA VAL A 108 -2.21 17.84 -0.02
C VAL A 108 -1.29 16.65 0.20
N ALA A 109 -1.10 15.79 -0.82
CA ALA A 109 -0.19 14.66 -0.73
C ALA A 109 1.26 15.07 -0.45
N VAL A 110 1.75 16.10 -1.14
CA VAL A 110 3.11 16.63 -0.95
C VAL A 110 3.27 17.23 0.46
N VAL A 111 2.32 18.06 0.89
CA VAL A 111 2.34 18.64 2.25
C VAL A 111 2.36 17.55 3.32
N TYR A 112 1.54 16.50 3.15
CA TYR A 112 1.55 15.36 4.05
C TYR A 112 2.94 14.68 4.08
N GLY A 113 3.53 14.41 2.93
CA GLY A 113 4.87 13.80 2.85
C GLY A 113 5.95 14.65 3.52
N LEU A 114 5.92 15.97 3.32
CA LEU A 114 6.85 16.91 4.00
C LEU A 114 6.63 16.95 5.50
N ALA A 115 5.39 16.90 5.99
CA ALA A 115 5.09 16.80 7.41
C ALA A 115 5.65 15.51 8.03
N TRP A 116 5.60 14.40 7.29
CA TRP A 116 6.20 13.13 7.71
C TRP A 116 7.72 13.24 7.87
N VAL A 117 8.40 13.90 6.92
CA VAL A 117 9.84 14.17 7.01
C VAL A 117 10.17 14.97 8.27
N ALA A 118 9.44 16.07 8.50
CA ALA A 118 9.63 16.89 9.68
C ALA A 118 9.42 16.07 10.97
N MET A 119 8.39 15.21 11.00
CA MET A 119 8.15 14.33 12.14
C MET A 119 9.25 13.28 12.32
N SER A 120 9.85 12.77 11.24
CA SER A 120 10.99 11.85 11.30
C SER A 120 12.19 12.50 11.98
N TYR A 121 12.55 13.73 11.60
CA TYR A 121 13.60 14.49 12.29
C TYR A 121 13.27 14.76 13.76
N ALA A 122 12.03 15.16 14.06
CA ALA A 122 11.60 15.42 15.43
C ALA A 122 11.69 14.18 16.34
N ARG A 123 11.66 12.99 15.77
CA ARG A 123 11.83 11.70 16.47
C ARG A 123 13.27 11.18 16.51
N GLY A 124 14.23 11.98 16.07
CA GLY A 124 15.65 11.62 16.06
C GLY A 124 16.08 10.82 14.84
N GLY A 125 15.21 10.67 13.83
CA GLY A 125 15.59 10.10 12.56
C GLY A 125 16.49 11.04 11.75
N ASN A 126 17.30 10.48 10.86
CA ASN A 126 18.14 11.26 9.96
C ASN A 126 18.01 10.71 8.50
N PRO A 127 17.00 11.16 7.76
CA PRO A 127 16.79 10.70 6.38
C PRO A 127 17.94 11.09 5.43
N LEU A 128 18.80 12.03 5.83
CA LEU A 128 19.99 12.42 5.06
C LEU A 128 21.27 11.64 5.43
N ALA A 129 21.23 10.80 6.47
CA ALA A 129 22.36 9.95 6.79
C ALA A 129 22.65 9.00 5.62
N TRP A 130 23.92 8.99 5.17
CA TRP A 130 24.31 8.21 4.03
C TRP A 130 24.79 6.82 4.42
N SER A 131 24.32 5.82 3.70
CA SER A 131 24.89 4.49 3.59
C SER A 131 24.40 3.90 2.25
N TRP A 132 25.08 2.87 1.73
CA TRP A 132 24.66 2.26 0.47
C TRP A 132 23.33 1.48 0.60
N GLN A 133 22.98 1.05 1.81
CA GLN A 133 21.74 0.31 2.09
C GLN A 133 20.51 1.22 2.04
N ARG A 134 20.61 2.46 2.53
CA ARG A 134 19.46 3.37 2.66
C ARG A 134 18.75 3.68 1.34
N PRO A 135 19.42 4.00 0.23
CA PRO A 135 18.74 4.20 -1.05
C PRO A 135 17.97 2.95 -1.52
N ILE A 136 18.50 1.75 -1.25
CA ILE A 136 17.83 0.50 -1.59
C ILE A 136 16.56 0.36 -0.73
N MET A 137 16.66 0.55 0.59
CA MET A 137 15.52 0.50 1.52
C MET A 137 14.44 1.53 1.16
N MET A 138 14.84 2.75 0.79
CA MET A 138 13.92 3.79 0.30
C MET A 138 13.20 3.34 -0.98
N GLY A 139 13.93 2.79 -1.95
CA GLY A 139 13.37 2.27 -3.19
C GLY A 139 12.39 1.11 -2.95
N VAL A 140 12.75 0.18 -2.09
CA VAL A 140 11.85 -0.92 -1.66
C VAL A 140 10.60 -0.35 -1.02
N GLY A 141 10.72 0.65 -0.13
CA GLY A 141 9.59 1.31 0.51
C GLY A 141 8.62 1.96 -0.50
N VAL A 142 9.13 2.57 -1.56
CA VAL A 142 8.29 3.12 -2.66
C VAL A 142 7.53 2.00 -3.39
N ILE A 143 8.17 0.85 -3.63
CA ILE A 143 7.51 -0.31 -4.25
C ILE A 143 6.46 -0.90 -3.32
N LEU A 144 6.72 -0.96 -1.99
CA LEU A 144 5.75 -1.36 -0.98
C LEU A 144 4.53 -0.44 -1.02
N ALA A 145 4.74 0.88 -0.97
CA ALA A 145 3.66 1.86 -1.08
C ALA A 145 2.84 1.65 -2.35
N PHE A 146 3.48 1.42 -3.50
CA PHE A 146 2.78 1.16 -4.75
C PHE A 146 1.92 -0.11 -4.67
N GLY A 147 2.45 -1.22 -4.18
CA GLY A 147 1.71 -2.47 -4.07
C GLY A 147 0.51 -2.38 -3.13
N GLU A 148 0.67 -1.70 -1.99
CA GLU A 148 -0.42 -1.47 -1.05
C GLU A 148 -1.49 -0.54 -1.64
N GLU A 149 -1.09 0.54 -2.32
CA GLU A 149 -2.03 1.47 -2.93
C GLU A 149 -2.84 0.82 -4.05
N ILE A 150 -2.24 0.04 -4.94
CA ILE A 150 -2.99 -0.64 -6.00
C ILE A 150 -3.92 -1.73 -5.45
N ALA A 151 -3.52 -2.41 -4.38
CA ALA A 151 -4.38 -3.41 -3.73
C ALA A 151 -5.57 -2.76 -3.03
N VAL A 152 -5.32 -1.72 -2.23
CA VAL A 152 -6.33 -1.14 -1.36
C VAL A 152 -7.17 -0.09 -2.10
N ARG A 153 -6.55 0.92 -2.71
CA ARG A 153 -7.29 2.00 -3.42
C ARG A 153 -7.67 1.58 -4.83
N GLY A 154 -6.80 0.83 -5.48
CA GLY A 154 -7.10 0.29 -6.80
C GLY A 154 -8.16 -0.80 -6.74
N LEU A 155 -7.84 -1.96 -6.13
CA LEU A 155 -8.71 -3.12 -6.21
C LEU A 155 -9.87 -3.07 -5.20
N ILE A 156 -9.60 -2.95 -3.89
CA ILE A 156 -10.64 -3.03 -2.85
C ILE A 156 -11.67 -1.92 -3.01
N LEU A 157 -11.23 -0.64 -3.12
CA LEU A 157 -12.17 0.47 -3.28
C LEU A 157 -12.96 0.40 -4.60
N ASP A 158 -12.35 -0.10 -5.66
CA ASP A 158 -13.04 -0.30 -6.94
C ASP A 158 -14.19 -1.32 -6.80
N ARG A 159 -13.96 -2.46 -6.16
CA ARG A 159 -14.97 -3.49 -5.97
C ARG A 159 -16.11 -3.00 -5.08
N LEU A 160 -15.81 -2.28 -4.01
CA LEU A 160 -16.81 -1.66 -3.13
C LEU A 160 -17.64 -0.59 -3.85
N GLU A 161 -17.03 0.23 -4.69
CA GLU A 161 -17.77 1.21 -5.49
C GLU A 161 -18.73 0.56 -6.46
N ARG A 162 -18.27 -0.45 -7.21
CA ARG A 162 -19.06 -1.15 -8.23
C ARG A 162 -20.28 -1.89 -7.67
N CYS A 163 -20.27 -2.26 -6.39
CA CYS A 163 -21.46 -2.81 -5.71
C CYS A 163 -22.32 -1.75 -5.02
N GLY A 164 -22.04 -0.46 -5.25
CA GLY A 164 -22.83 0.65 -4.70
C GLY A 164 -22.59 0.93 -3.21
N THR A 165 -21.48 0.47 -2.64
CA THR A 165 -21.13 0.76 -1.24
C THR A 165 -20.90 2.26 -1.03
N GLY A 166 -21.47 2.83 0.03
CA GLY A 166 -21.32 4.26 0.36
C GLY A 166 -19.87 4.65 0.69
N ARG A 167 -19.48 5.89 0.42
CA ARG A 167 -18.11 6.39 0.58
C ARG A 167 -17.54 6.19 1.99
N LEU A 168 -18.35 6.44 3.02
CA LEU A 168 -17.90 6.26 4.41
C LEU A 168 -17.52 4.81 4.69
N VAL A 169 -18.35 3.85 4.24
CA VAL A 169 -18.06 2.42 4.40
C VAL A 169 -16.79 2.04 3.64
N GLN A 170 -16.58 2.58 2.43
CA GLN A 170 -15.34 2.36 1.68
C GLN A 170 -14.11 2.84 2.46
N ILE A 171 -14.15 4.06 3.03
CA ILE A 171 -13.06 4.64 3.84
C ILE A 171 -12.80 3.81 5.10
N VAL A 172 -13.85 3.47 5.83
CA VAL A 172 -13.74 2.67 7.07
C VAL A 172 -13.20 1.29 6.77
N THR A 173 -13.70 0.62 5.72
CA THR A 173 -13.21 -0.72 5.33
C THR A 173 -11.72 -0.69 5.01
N THR A 174 -11.26 0.24 4.20
CA THR A 174 -9.85 0.33 3.81
C THR A 174 -8.96 0.76 4.98
N GLY A 175 -9.44 1.66 5.84
CA GLY A 175 -8.77 2.00 7.09
C GLY A 175 -8.64 0.77 8.00
N ALA A 176 -9.70 -0.01 8.17
CA ALA A 176 -9.69 -1.21 9.00
C ALA A 176 -8.74 -2.29 8.44
N VAL A 177 -8.79 -2.55 7.13
CA VAL A 177 -7.89 -3.51 6.47
C VAL A 177 -6.43 -3.17 6.75
N MET A 178 -6.06 -1.91 6.56
CA MET A 178 -4.68 -1.47 6.76
C MET A 178 -4.32 -1.30 8.24
N GLY A 179 -5.27 -0.87 9.06
CA GLY A 179 -5.04 -0.77 10.50
C GLY A 179 -4.71 -2.12 11.12
N VAL A 180 -5.49 -3.16 10.83
CA VAL A 180 -5.24 -4.52 11.32
C VAL A 180 -3.91 -5.05 10.80
N TYR A 181 -3.64 -4.91 9.50
CA TYR A 181 -2.37 -5.32 8.91
C TYR A 181 -1.18 -4.65 9.61
N HIS A 182 -1.22 -3.33 9.77
CA HIS A 182 -0.14 -2.59 10.44
C HIS A 182 -0.04 -2.91 11.93
N GLY A 183 -1.15 -3.25 12.59
CA GLY A 183 -1.11 -3.75 13.96
C GLY A 183 -0.32 -5.05 14.08
N VAL A 184 -0.45 -5.96 13.11
CA VAL A 184 0.35 -7.20 13.07
C VAL A 184 1.82 -6.91 12.76
N VAL A 185 2.11 -6.01 11.80
CA VAL A 185 3.48 -5.58 11.46
C VAL A 185 4.17 -4.92 12.64
N GLY A 186 3.49 -4.02 13.32
CA GLY A 186 4.03 -3.26 14.44
C GLY A 186 3.77 -3.91 15.80
N HIS A 187 4.01 -5.21 15.96
CA HIS A 187 3.63 -5.97 17.15
C HIS A 187 4.14 -5.38 18.49
N HIS A 188 5.27 -4.68 18.52
CA HIS A 188 5.77 -3.99 19.72
C HIS A 188 4.94 -2.73 20.08
N VAL A 189 4.31 -2.11 19.10
CA VAL A 189 3.52 -0.87 19.26
C VAL A 189 2.12 -1.03 18.69
N TRP A 190 1.60 -2.27 18.64
CA TRP A 190 0.41 -2.64 17.91
C TRP A 190 -0.84 -1.77 18.15
N PRO A 191 -1.20 -1.35 19.37
CA PRO A 191 -2.44 -0.58 19.53
C PRO A 191 -2.35 0.80 18.87
N SER A 192 -1.28 1.54 19.14
CA SER A 192 -1.08 2.88 18.59
C SER A 192 -0.85 2.84 17.09
N TYR A 193 -0.10 1.84 16.61
CA TYR A 193 0.19 1.68 15.19
C TYR A 193 -1.03 1.25 14.39
N MET A 194 -1.87 0.37 14.93
CA MET A 194 -3.15 -0.02 14.34
C MET A 194 -4.09 1.18 14.19
N ILE A 195 -4.26 1.97 15.28
CA ILE A 195 -5.16 3.13 15.28
C ILE A 195 -4.63 4.22 14.33
N SER A 196 -3.36 4.56 14.40
CA SER A 196 -2.76 5.58 13.54
C SER A 196 -2.82 5.17 12.06
N SER A 197 -2.57 3.90 11.76
CA SER A 197 -2.69 3.37 10.41
C SER A 197 -4.14 3.34 9.91
N PHE A 198 -5.10 2.96 10.76
CA PHE A 198 -6.53 3.07 10.43
C PHE A 198 -6.89 4.49 9.98
N VAL A 199 -6.51 5.49 10.76
CA VAL A 199 -6.79 6.90 10.45
C VAL A 199 -6.07 7.32 9.17
N LEU A 200 -4.76 7.05 9.10
CA LEU A 200 -3.94 7.43 7.95
C LEU A 200 -4.48 6.84 6.64
N PHE A 201 -4.69 5.52 6.60
CA PHE A 201 -5.12 4.86 5.39
C PHE A 201 -6.58 5.18 5.04
N GLY A 202 -7.41 5.52 6.03
CA GLY A 202 -8.72 6.13 5.80
C GLY A 202 -8.62 7.49 5.12
N LEU A 203 -7.70 8.36 5.58
CA LEU A 203 -7.45 9.67 4.97
C LEU A 203 -6.88 9.54 3.54
N LEU A 204 -5.96 8.60 3.30
CA LEU A 204 -5.47 8.33 1.95
C LEU A 204 -6.59 7.85 1.01
N SER A 205 -7.56 7.09 1.52
CA SER A 205 -8.73 6.68 0.74
C SER A 205 -9.67 7.86 0.44
N ALA A 206 -9.84 8.78 1.39
CA ALA A 206 -10.56 10.03 1.14
C ALA A 206 -9.82 10.90 0.10
N LEU A 207 -8.49 10.98 0.19
CA LEU A 207 -7.65 11.69 -0.77
C LEU A 207 -7.73 11.10 -2.18
N TYR A 208 -7.75 9.76 -2.30
CA TYR A 208 -8.00 9.06 -3.56
C TYR A 208 -9.33 9.46 -4.18
N MET A 209 -10.42 9.45 -3.38
CA MET A 209 -11.75 9.84 -3.86
C MET A 209 -11.80 11.32 -4.24
N TYR A 210 -11.21 12.20 -3.44
CA TYR A 210 -11.10 13.63 -3.73
C TYR A 210 -10.27 13.88 -5.00
N GLY A 211 -9.22 13.13 -5.23
CA GLY A 211 -8.36 13.13 -6.41
C GLY A 211 -9.00 12.51 -7.67
N ARG A 212 -10.34 12.37 -7.74
CA ARG A 212 -11.08 11.75 -8.86
C ARG A 212 -10.74 10.26 -9.06
N ARG A 213 -10.52 9.56 -7.96
CA ARG A 213 -10.11 8.16 -7.97
C ARG A 213 -8.82 7.90 -8.77
N SER A 214 -7.89 8.83 -8.68
CA SER A 214 -6.52 8.68 -9.17
C SER A 214 -5.63 8.13 -8.06
N LEU A 215 -4.80 7.16 -8.39
CA LEU A 215 -3.78 6.64 -7.46
C LEU A 215 -2.63 7.64 -7.21
N THR A 216 -2.48 8.66 -8.06
CA THR A 216 -1.35 9.60 -7.98
C THR A 216 -1.24 10.29 -6.61
N PRO A 217 -2.29 10.92 -6.04
CA PRO A 217 -2.15 11.61 -4.75
C PRO A 217 -1.84 10.67 -3.57
N PRO A 218 -2.57 9.57 -3.34
CA PRO A 218 -2.26 8.69 -2.21
C PRO A 218 -0.90 8.00 -2.39
N LEU A 219 -0.51 7.66 -3.63
CA LEU A 219 0.81 7.09 -3.89
C LEU A 219 1.94 8.08 -3.58
N ILE A 220 1.82 9.36 -3.98
CA ILE A 220 2.79 10.40 -3.62
C ILE A 220 2.89 10.50 -2.09
N ALA A 221 1.76 10.66 -1.40
CA ALA A 221 1.75 10.79 0.05
C ALA A 221 2.41 9.58 0.73
N HIS A 222 2.05 8.37 0.35
CA HIS A 222 2.56 7.14 0.93
C HIS A 222 4.02 6.89 0.56
N ALA A 223 4.40 7.03 -0.72
CA ALA A 223 5.78 6.85 -1.17
C ALA A 223 6.75 7.85 -0.51
N MET A 224 6.32 9.10 -0.28
CA MET A 224 7.15 10.08 0.41
C MET A 224 7.45 9.68 1.86
N THR A 225 6.58 8.93 2.54
CA THR A 225 6.85 8.43 3.90
C THR A 225 8.01 7.44 3.91
N HIS A 226 8.15 6.64 2.86
CA HIS A 226 9.25 5.68 2.71
C HIS A 226 10.50 6.29 2.10
N PHE A 227 10.34 7.16 1.10
CA PHE A 227 11.48 7.74 0.38
C PHE A 227 12.16 8.89 1.14
N LEU A 228 11.38 9.76 1.79
CA LEU A 228 11.91 10.92 2.52
C LEU A 228 11.95 10.70 4.05
N GLY A 229 11.29 9.66 4.57
CA GLY A 229 11.42 9.23 5.96
C GLY A 229 12.72 8.48 6.19
N ASP A 230 13.15 8.39 7.45
CA ASP A 230 14.29 7.53 7.79
C ASP A 230 13.84 6.06 7.84
N PRO A 231 14.29 5.20 6.91
CA PRO A 231 13.89 3.80 6.88
C PRO A 231 14.37 3.03 8.13
N THR A 232 15.48 3.44 8.73
CA THR A 232 16.01 2.78 9.93
C THR A 232 15.19 3.13 11.15
N LEU A 233 14.74 4.37 11.27
CA LEU A 233 13.83 4.80 12.33
C LEU A 233 12.51 4.02 12.27
N MET A 234 11.93 3.88 11.07
CA MET A 234 10.68 3.11 10.91
C MET A 234 10.86 1.65 11.30
N ARG A 235 11.94 0.99 10.85
CA ARG A 235 12.25 -0.39 11.25
C ARG A 235 12.48 -0.48 12.76
N GLY A 236 13.22 0.46 13.34
CA GLY A 236 13.42 0.52 14.78
C GLY A 236 12.12 0.59 15.57
N ILE A 237 11.19 1.43 15.16
CA ILE A 237 9.87 1.54 15.80
C ILE A 237 9.08 0.23 15.65
N LEU A 238 9.04 -0.37 14.46
CA LEU A 238 8.23 -1.55 14.18
C LEU A 238 8.75 -2.81 14.89
N TYR A 239 10.05 -2.97 14.97
CA TYR A 239 10.68 -4.16 15.56
C TYR A 239 11.20 -3.95 16.98
N GLY A 240 11.09 -2.74 17.54
CA GLY A 240 11.54 -2.42 18.89
C GLY A 240 13.07 -2.50 19.06
N VAL A 241 13.84 -2.29 17.99
CA VAL A 241 15.30 -2.38 17.98
C VAL A 241 15.92 -1.12 17.37
N ALA A 242 17.14 -0.79 17.75
CA ALA A 242 17.91 0.30 17.13
C ALA A 242 18.84 -0.29 16.07
N PHE A 243 18.66 0.11 14.81
CA PHE A 243 19.57 -0.28 13.74
C PHE A 243 20.77 0.68 13.72
N ALA A 244 21.96 0.12 13.95
CA ALA A 244 23.22 0.85 13.87
C ALA A 244 23.60 1.08 12.39
N GLY A 245 23.98 2.32 12.07
CA GLY A 245 24.48 2.73 10.76
C GLY A 245 25.97 2.51 10.63
#